data_7987e9d62693f2d76839716efe117c81
#
_entry.id   7987e9d62693f2d76839716efe117c81
#
_cell.length_a   1.000
_cell.length_b   1.000
_cell.length_c   1.000
_cell.angle_alpha   90.00
_cell.angle_beta   90.00
_cell.angle_gamma   90.00
#
_symmetry.space_group_name_H-M   'P 1'
#
loop_
_entity.id
_entity.type
_entity.pdbx_description
1 polymer ?
#
loop_
_entity_poly.entity_id
_entity_poly.type
_entity_poly.pdbx_seq_one_letter_code
_entity_poly.pdbx_strand_id
1 'polypeptide(L)'
;MPHRYFTTEISNGTATLRGADAHHLSRVMRGKLGDTVILCDGNAVEYTATIIGFGPETVEFSVEPGYPSAAEPSVEVTLFVGYPKQDKLEQVIRHGVELGCTHFVPFFSRYCVAAPKKEEQKNERYNRIAFEAAKQCGRGVLPDVALPLPNFGALCRSLEGYDLVLFCYELGGAPLRQLLADAKPADGQRLKIALITGAEGGFAVEEAEMAANAGVKTVGLGPRILRCETAPLAVLSAVMTLTGNLE
;
A
#
# COMPACT_ATOMS: atom_id res chain seq x y z
N MET A 1 -10.88 -1.79 -20.71
CA MET A 1 -11.45 -1.53 -19.37
C MET A 1 -11.87 -0.08 -19.31
N PRO A 2 -12.96 0.30 -18.65
CA PRO A 2 -13.30 1.70 -18.45
C PRO A 2 -12.22 2.41 -17.65
N HIS A 3 -12.01 3.69 -17.93
CA HIS A 3 -11.04 4.51 -17.20
C HIS A 3 -11.48 4.67 -15.75
N ARG A 4 -10.52 4.69 -14.82
CA ARG A 4 -10.74 4.77 -13.38
C ARG A 4 -10.19 6.08 -12.83
N TYR A 5 -10.97 6.73 -11.95
CA TYR A 5 -10.60 7.98 -11.29
C TYR A 5 -11.01 7.96 -9.84
N PHE A 6 -10.34 8.73 -9.00
CA PHE A 6 -10.69 8.90 -7.59
C PHE A 6 -11.35 10.25 -7.37
N THR A 7 -12.44 10.25 -6.60
CA THR A 7 -13.09 11.48 -6.12
C THR A 7 -13.85 11.21 -4.83
N THR A 8 -13.79 12.18 -3.93
CA THR A 8 -14.58 12.18 -2.68
C THR A 8 -15.90 12.97 -2.84
N GLU A 9 -16.10 13.64 -3.99
CA GLU A 9 -17.30 14.43 -4.27
C GLU A 9 -18.39 13.55 -4.90
N ILE A 10 -18.91 12.61 -4.11
CA ILE A 10 -20.00 11.70 -4.52
C ILE A 10 -21.16 11.86 -3.55
N SER A 11 -22.30 12.29 -4.05
CA SER A 11 -23.50 12.46 -3.23
C SER A 11 -24.79 12.46 -4.08
N ASN A 12 -25.88 11.94 -3.52
CA ASN A 12 -27.22 12.02 -4.10
C ASN A 12 -27.32 11.55 -5.58
N GLY A 13 -26.59 10.49 -5.94
CA GLY A 13 -26.60 9.97 -7.32
C GLY A 13 -25.82 10.79 -8.33
N THR A 14 -24.99 11.73 -7.87
CA THR A 14 -24.09 12.54 -8.70
C THR A 14 -22.66 12.51 -8.17
N ALA A 15 -21.69 12.80 -9.04
CA ALA A 15 -20.29 12.97 -8.66
C ALA A 15 -19.63 14.07 -9.47
N THR A 16 -18.55 14.63 -8.92
CA THR A 16 -17.71 15.63 -9.60
C THR A 16 -16.26 15.21 -9.57
N LEU A 17 -15.62 15.24 -10.73
CA LEU A 17 -14.18 15.09 -10.89
C LEU A 17 -13.56 16.45 -11.14
N ARG A 18 -12.42 16.78 -10.50
CA ARG A 18 -11.77 18.10 -10.57
C ARG A 18 -10.31 18.02 -10.99
N GLY A 19 -9.78 19.18 -11.38
CA GLY A 19 -8.34 19.40 -11.56
C GLY A 19 -7.73 18.52 -12.64
N ALA A 20 -6.56 17.92 -12.34
CA ALA A 20 -5.77 17.15 -13.30
C ALA A 20 -6.55 15.95 -13.89
N ASP A 21 -7.36 15.28 -13.09
CA ASP A 21 -8.14 14.13 -13.53
C ASP A 21 -9.32 14.54 -14.44
N ALA A 22 -9.99 15.66 -14.13
CA ALA A 22 -10.99 16.23 -15.03
C ALA A 22 -10.39 16.67 -16.36
N HIS A 23 -9.21 17.31 -16.32
CA HIS A 23 -8.47 17.68 -17.54
C HIS A 23 -8.04 16.44 -18.32
N HIS A 24 -7.52 15.41 -17.66
CA HIS A 24 -7.15 14.15 -18.29
C HIS A 24 -8.33 13.52 -19.02
N LEU A 25 -9.48 13.38 -18.35
CA LEU A 25 -10.67 12.77 -18.95
C LEU A 25 -11.20 13.61 -20.13
N SER A 26 -11.31 14.93 -19.96
CA SER A 26 -11.91 15.81 -20.99
C SER A 26 -11.00 16.07 -22.18
N ARG A 27 -9.69 16.29 -21.96
CA ARG A 27 -8.74 16.75 -23.00
C ARG A 27 -7.87 15.62 -23.55
N VAL A 28 -7.35 14.74 -22.70
CA VAL A 28 -6.47 13.65 -23.13
C VAL A 28 -7.28 12.49 -23.65
N MET A 29 -8.25 12.02 -22.85
CA MET A 29 -9.12 10.90 -23.22
C MET A 29 -10.26 11.31 -24.15
N ARG A 30 -10.54 12.62 -24.28
CA ARG A 30 -11.61 13.17 -25.13
C ARG A 30 -12.98 12.57 -24.81
N GLY A 31 -13.27 12.40 -23.51
CA GLY A 31 -14.57 11.90 -23.04
C GLY A 31 -15.73 12.75 -23.55
N LYS A 32 -16.86 12.11 -23.77
CA LYS A 32 -18.09 12.71 -24.29
C LYS A 32 -19.25 12.52 -23.33
N LEU A 33 -20.29 13.33 -23.46
CA LEU A 33 -21.54 13.11 -22.74
C LEU A 33 -22.08 11.70 -23.04
N GLY A 34 -22.45 10.97 -21.99
CA GLY A 34 -22.93 9.58 -22.06
C GLY A 34 -21.81 8.53 -21.97
N ASP A 35 -20.53 8.91 -22.04
CA ASP A 35 -19.46 7.95 -21.80
C ASP A 35 -19.44 7.51 -20.34
N THR A 36 -19.07 6.26 -20.09
CA THR A 36 -18.99 5.66 -18.75
C THR A 36 -17.56 5.50 -18.28
N VAL A 37 -17.34 5.77 -17.00
CA VAL A 37 -16.07 5.55 -16.28
C VAL A 37 -16.37 4.88 -14.94
N ILE A 38 -15.33 4.40 -14.25
CA ILE A 38 -15.42 3.99 -12.86
C ILE A 38 -14.89 5.10 -11.98
N LEU A 39 -15.69 5.56 -11.03
CA LEU A 39 -15.26 6.43 -9.95
C LEU A 39 -15.05 5.61 -8.67
N CYS A 40 -13.98 5.91 -7.95
CA CYS A 40 -13.65 5.28 -6.67
C CYS A 40 -13.62 6.35 -5.57
N ASP A 41 -14.17 6.03 -4.40
CA ASP A 41 -14.16 6.95 -3.25
C ASP A 41 -12.85 6.93 -2.45
N GLY A 42 -11.95 6.01 -2.79
CA GLY A 42 -10.69 5.78 -2.07
C GLY A 42 -10.81 4.86 -0.85
N ASN A 43 -12.03 4.39 -0.54
CA ASN A 43 -12.34 3.53 0.60
C ASN A 43 -12.96 2.18 0.17
N ALA A 44 -12.49 1.65 -0.96
CA ALA A 44 -12.94 0.38 -1.55
C ALA A 44 -14.38 0.37 -2.07
N VAL A 45 -15.02 1.53 -2.31
CA VAL A 45 -16.31 1.60 -3.01
C VAL A 45 -16.11 2.17 -4.40
N GLU A 46 -16.68 1.50 -5.38
CA GLU A 46 -16.67 1.86 -6.79
C GLU A 46 -18.07 2.22 -7.27
N TYR A 47 -18.13 3.11 -8.25
CA TYR A 47 -19.37 3.60 -8.85
C TYR A 47 -19.24 3.57 -10.36
N THR A 48 -20.22 2.98 -11.05
CA THR A 48 -20.37 3.21 -12.49
C THR A 48 -20.89 4.62 -12.68
N ALA A 49 -20.15 5.44 -13.40
CA ALA A 49 -20.40 6.86 -13.56
C ALA A 49 -20.55 7.23 -15.04
N THR A 50 -21.65 7.92 -15.38
CA THR A 50 -21.93 8.41 -16.74
C THR A 50 -21.71 9.91 -16.79
N ILE A 51 -20.93 10.40 -17.76
CA ILE A 51 -20.66 11.83 -17.94
C ILE A 51 -21.94 12.54 -18.34
N ILE A 52 -22.35 13.54 -17.53
CA ILE A 52 -23.55 14.37 -17.78
C ILE A 52 -23.21 15.83 -18.07
N GLY A 53 -21.98 16.28 -17.77
CA GLY A 53 -21.59 17.67 -17.99
C GLY A 53 -20.09 17.90 -17.95
N PHE A 54 -19.66 19.02 -18.56
CA PHE A 54 -18.29 19.52 -18.51
C PHE A 54 -18.30 20.98 -18.07
N GLY A 55 -17.57 21.29 -16.99
CA GLY A 55 -17.25 22.64 -16.57
C GLY A 55 -15.85 23.07 -16.99
N PRO A 56 -15.40 24.28 -16.59
CA PRO A 56 -14.05 24.78 -16.94
C PRO A 56 -12.91 23.87 -16.47
N GLU A 57 -13.02 23.32 -15.25
CA GLU A 57 -12.05 22.43 -14.61
C GLU A 57 -12.73 21.24 -13.94
N THR A 58 -13.95 20.90 -14.35
CA THR A 58 -14.75 19.83 -13.77
C THR A 58 -15.37 18.94 -14.82
N VAL A 59 -15.63 17.70 -14.44
CA VAL A 59 -16.52 16.78 -15.16
C VAL A 59 -17.56 16.30 -14.17
N GLU A 60 -18.84 16.37 -14.57
CA GLU A 60 -19.99 15.99 -13.76
C GLU A 60 -20.54 14.65 -14.22
N PHE A 61 -20.99 13.84 -13.28
CA PHE A 61 -21.46 12.49 -13.52
C PHE A 61 -22.81 12.23 -12.83
N SER A 62 -23.63 11.43 -13.48
CA SER A 62 -24.64 10.61 -12.81
C SER A 62 -23.98 9.30 -12.38
N VAL A 63 -24.19 8.85 -11.14
CA VAL A 63 -23.61 7.62 -10.62
C VAL A 63 -24.67 6.61 -10.22
N GLU A 64 -24.41 5.35 -10.52
CA GLU A 64 -25.20 4.22 -10.02
C GLU A 64 -24.89 3.96 -8.53
N PRO A 65 -25.70 3.14 -7.83
CA PRO A 65 -25.37 2.72 -6.47
C PRO A 65 -23.96 2.13 -6.37
N GLY A 66 -23.22 2.55 -5.34
CA GLY A 66 -21.86 2.07 -5.12
C GLY A 66 -21.81 0.58 -4.79
N TYR A 67 -20.73 -0.07 -5.20
CA TYR A 67 -20.44 -1.48 -4.93
C TYR A 67 -19.01 -1.66 -4.43
N PRO A 68 -18.73 -2.73 -3.65
CA PRO A 68 -17.38 -3.00 -3.16
C PRO A 68 -16.40 -3.25 -4.32
N SER A 69 -15.20 -2.68 -4.23
CA SER A 69 -14.12 -2.95 -5.18
C SER A 69 -13.70 -4.41 -5.11
N ALA A 70 -13.67 -5.08 -6.25
CA ALA A 70 -13.19 -6.47 -6.36
C ALA A 70 -11.65 -6.57 -6.37
N ALA A 71 -10.94 -5.44 -6.46
CA ALA A 71 -9.48 -5.41 -6.53
C ALA A 71 -8.80 -5.39 -5.15
N GLU A 72 -9.58 -5.30 -4.06
CA GLU A 72 -8.99 -5.18 -2.73
C GLU A 72 -8.76 -6.56 -2.09
N PRO A 73 -7.56 -6.78 -1.51
CA PRO A 73 -7.26 -8.04 -0.83
C PRO A 73 -8.17 -8.30 0.37
N SER A 74 -8.35 -9.58 0.71
CA SER A 74 -9.05 -10.01 1.93
C SER A 74 -8.28 -9.75 3.22
N VAL A 75 -7.00 -9.37 3.12
CA VAL A 75 -6.10 -9.00 4.22
C VAL A 75 -5.67 -7.54 4.08
N GLU A 76 -5.32 -6.91 5.20
CA GLU A 76 -4.74 -5.56 5.24
C GLU A 76 -3.25 -5.66 5.56
N VAL A 77 -2.40 -5.22 4.64
CA VAL A 77 -0.95 -5.35 4.79
C VAL A 77 -0.28 -3.99 4.90
N THR A 78 0.51 -3.82 5.94
CA THR A 78 1.45 -2.71 6.12
C THR A 78 2.88 -3.19 5.89
N LEU A 79 3.59 -2.53 4.99
CA LEU A 79 5.02 -2.72 4.77
C LEU A 79 5.84 -1.71 5.59
N PHE A 80 6.50 -2.19 6.63
CA PHE A 80 7.57 -1.46 7.32
C PHE A 80 8.88 -1.70 6.57
N VAL A 81 9.42 -0.66 5.96
CA VAL A 81 10.59 -0.76 5.08
C VAL A 81 11.75 0.04 5.67
N GLY A 82 12.86 -0.62 6.00
CA GLY A 82 14.09 0.06 6.37
C GLY A 82 14.48 1.05 5.27
N TYR A 83 14.70 2.33 5.63
CA TYR A 83 14.85 3.41 4.64
C TYR A 83 16.05 3.16 3.71
N PRO A 84 15.84 2.82 2.43
CA PRO A 84 16.90 2.46 1.52
C PRO A 84 17.55 3.69 0.87
N LYS A 85 18.69 3.49 0.22
CA LYS A 85 19.33 4.52 -0.60
C LYS A 85 18.62 4.67 -1.95
N GLN A 86 18.79 5.85 -2.56
CA GLN A 86 18.31 6.16 -3.91
C GLN A 86 16.78 5.99 -4.07
N ASP A 87 16.34 5.55 -5.24
CA ASP A 87 14.92 5.46 -5.62
C ASP A 87 14.32 4.08 -5.32
N LYS A 88 14.98 3.25 -4.50
CA LYS A 88 14.53 1.88 -4.20
C LYS A 88 13.20 1.87 -3.45
N LEU A 89 12.97 2.83 -2.55
CA LEU A 89 11.69 2.95 -1.86
C LEU A 89 10.55 3.24 -2.84
N GLU A 90 10.78 4.02 -3.88
CA GLU A 90 9.78 4.29 -4.93
C GLU A 90 9.38 3.02 -5.69
N GLN A 91 10.35 2.12 -5.94
CA GLN A 91 10.08 0.81 -6.56
C GLN A 91 9.25 -0.07 -5.62
N VAL A 92 9.62 -0.13 -4.33
CA VAL A 92 8.87 -0.90 -3.32
C VAL A 92 7.43 -0.38 -3.20
N ILE A 93 7.23 0.94 -3.17
CA ILE A 93 5.89 1.53 -3.09
C ILE A 93 5.08 1.17 -4.34
N ARG A 94 5.60 1.45 -5.54
CA ARG A 94 4.88 1.18 -6.80
C ARG A 94 4.42 -0.26 -6.88
N HIS A 95 5.36 -1.20 -6.81
CA HIS A 95 5.04 -2.62 -6.95
C HIS A 95 4.33 -3.20 -5.73
N GLY A 96 4.56 -2.65 -4.54
CA GLY A 96 3.80 -3.03 -3.34
C GLY A 96 2.32 -2.67 -3.44
N VAL A 97 1.99 -1.53 -4.05
CA VAL A 97 0.58 -1.15 -4.35
C VAL A 97 -0.04 -2.14 -5.34
N GLU A 98 0.66 -2.48 -6.42
CA GLU A 98 0.21 -3.46 -7.41
C GLU A 98 -0.05 -4.84 -6.78
N LEU A 99 0.75 -5.21 -5.79
CA LEU A 99 0.63 -6.46 -5.03
C LEU A 99 -0.40 -6.40 -3.89
N GLY A 100 -1.11 -5.27 -3.72
CA GLY A 100 -2.20 -5.15 -2.74
C GLY A 100 -1.81 -4.55 -1.37
N CYS A 101 -0.58 -4.06 -1.18
CA CYS A 101 -0.22 -3.34 0.05
C CYS A 101 -1.03 -2.05 0.19
N THR A 102 -1.44 -1.74 1.42
CA THR A 102 -2.27 -0.56 1.71
C THR A 102 -1.47 0.55 2.40
N HIS A 103 -0.55 0.18 3.28
CA HIS A 103 0.21 1.14 4.08
C HIS A 103 1.71 0.90 3.94
N PHE A 104 2.47 1.98 3.76
CA PHE A 104 3.93 1.94 3.71
C PHE A 104 4.49 2.81 4.83
N VAL A 105 5.31 2.22 5.69
CA VAL A 105 5.93 2.91 6.81
C VAL A 105 7.44 2.77 6.72
N PRO A 106 8.14 3.74 6.10
CA PRO A 106 9.59 3.75 6.13
C PRO A 106 10.11 3.93 7.56
N PHE A 107 11.27 3.40 7.87
CA PHE A 107 11.90 3.61 9.18
C PHE A 107 13.42 3.62 9.08
N PHE A 108 14.07 4.25 10.07
CA PHE A 108 15.53 4.21 10.21
C PHE A 108 15.93 3.08 11.15
N SER A 109 16.73 2.13 10.63
CA SER A 109 17.44 1.13 11.43
C SER A 109 18.86 1.60 11.71
N ARG A 110 19.55 0.93 12.62
CA ARG A 110 20.93 1.28 13.02
C ARG A 110 21.91 1.36 11.83
N TYR A 111 21.73 0.48 10.84
CA TYR A 111 22.59 0.41 9.66
C TYR A 111 22.03 1.15 8.45
N CYS A 112 20.98 1.94 8.61
CA CYS A 112 20.52 2.84 7.57
C CYS A 112 21.59 3.93 7.33
N VAL A 113 22.10 3.98 6.12
CA VAL A 113 23.07 5.00 5.69
C VAL A 113 22.37 6.23 5.08
N ALA A 114 21.14 6.07 4.66
CA ALA A 114 20.35 7.15 4.06
C ALA A 114 19.88 8.10 5.18
N ALA A 115 20.20 9.38 5.05
CA ALA A 115 19.65 10.47 5.85
C ALA A 115 18.96 11.45 4.89
N PRO A 116 17.68 11.28 4.61
CA PRO A 116 17.00 12.17 3.68
C PRO A 116 16.94 13.58 4.25
N LYS A 117 17.37 14.53 3.42
CA LYS A 117 17.05 15.94 3.64
C LYS A 117 15.67 16.17 3.01
N LYS A 118 14.78 16.92 3.68
CA LYS A 118 13.41 17.25 3.19
C LYS A 118 12.48 16.03 3.12
N GLU A 119 12.29 15.38 4.24
CA GLU A 119 11.45 14.18 4.37
C GLU A 119 10.02 14.42 3.90
N GLU A 120 9.42 15.56 4.24
CA GLU A 120 8.07 15.93 3.83
C GLU A 120 7.89 15.98 2.31
N GLN A 121 8.82 16.64 1.58
CA GLN A 121 8.75 16.72 0.11
C GLN A 121 8.92 15.34 -0.55
N LYS A 122 9.73 14.46 0.04
CA LYS A 122 9.87 13.09 -0.44
C LYS A 122 8.61 12.28 -0.15
N ASN A 123 8.01 12.48 1.01
CA ASN A 123 6.77 11.81 1.38
C ASN A 123 5.61 12.19 0.44
N GLU A 124 5.45 13.46 0.08
CA GLU A 124 4.49 13.90 -0.94
C GLU A 124 4.71 13.17 -2.28
N ARG A 125 5.98 13.04 -2.70
CA ARG A 125 6.33 12.29 -3.92
C ARG A 125 5.97 10.81 -3.80
N TYR A 126 6.23 10.18 -2.66
CA TYR A 126 5.90 8.77 -2.42
C TYR A 126 4.39 8.53 -2.45
N ASN A 127 3.61 9.40 -1.81
CA ASN A 127 2.14 9.32 -1.85
C ASN A 127 1.61 9.50 -3.28
N ARG A 128 2.20 10.39 -4.09
CA ARG A 128 1.85 10.52 -5.50
C ARG A 128 2.16 9.25 -6.30
N ILE A 129 3.29 8.59 -6.03
CA ILE A 129 3.64 7.31 -6.68
C ILE A 129 2.62 6.23 -6.30
N ALA A 130 2.24 6.13 -5.02
CA ALA A 130 1.23 5.20 -4.55
C ALA A 130 -0.13 5.46 -5.21
N PHE A 131 -0.56 6.72 -5.30
CA PHE A 131 -1.78 7.14 -5.98
C PHE A 131 -1.80 6.73 -7.47
N GLU A 132 -0.72 7.03 -8.21
CA GLU A 132 -0.65 6.68 -9.64
C GLU A 132 -0.60 5.16 -9.84
N ALA A 133 0.08 4.42 -8.98
CA ALA A 133 0.10 2.96 -9.02
C ALA A 133 -1.31 2.38 -8.77
N ALA A 134 -2.04 2.90 -7.77
CA ALA A 134 -3.40 2.46 -7.47
C ALA A 134 -4.36 2.68 -8.66
N LYS A 135 -4.28 3.84 -9.30
CA LYS A 135 -5.04 4.13 -10.53
C LYS A 135 -4.72 3.14 -11.65
N GLN A 136 -3.44 2.87 -11.87
CA GLN A 136 -2.97 2.02 -12.96
C GLN A 136 -3.36 0.55 -12.74
N CYS A 137 -3.22 0.01 -11.54
CA CYS A 137 -3.53 -1.40 -11.26
C CYS A 137 -5.00 -1.64 -10.89
N GLY A 138 -5.82 -0.58 -10.82
CA GLY A 138 -7.26 -0.70 -10.62
C GLY A 138 -7.72 -0.87 -9.18
N ARG A 139 -6.91 -0.46 -8.19
CA ARG A 139 -7.30 -0.47 -6.78
C ARG A 139 -8.45 0.49 -6.49
N GLY A 140 -9.33 0.13 -5.55
CA GLY A 140 -10.41 0.97 -5.04
C GLY A 140 -10.03 1.73 -3.77
N VAL A 141 -8.93 1.33 -3.11
CA VAL A 141 -8.35 2.00 -1.93
C VAL A 141 -7.16 2.85 -2.37
N LEU A 142 -7.03 4.04 -1.78
CA LEU A 142 -5.83 4.87 -1.91
C LEU A 142 -4.81 4.44 -0.85
N PRO A 143 -3.68 3.83 -1.26
CA PRO A 143 -2.62 3.50 -0.32
C PRO A 143 -1.95 4.78 0.18
N ASP A 144 -1.42 4.73 1.40
CA ASP A 144 -0.67 5.84 1.99
C ASP A 144 0.78 5.47 2.32
N VAL A 145 1.62 6.47 2.32
CA VAL A 145 3.02 6.37 2.75
C VAL A 145 3.22 7.32 3.92
N ALA A 146 3.50 6.78 5.09
CA ALA A 146 3.77 7.56 6.29
C ALA A 146 5.14 8.27 6.23
N LEU A 147 5.30 9.30 7.06
CA LEU A 147 6.64 9.84 7.33
C LEU A 147 7.52 8.78 8.00
N PRO A 148 8.84 8.78 7.75
CA PRO A 148 9.73 7.78 8.30
C PRO A 148 9.74 7.76 9.83
N LEU A 149 9.65 6.58 10.43
CA LEU A 149 9.86 6.42 11.86
C LEU A 149 11.35 6.65 12.21
N PRO A 150 11.65 7.37 13.29
CA PRO A 150 13.01 7.85 13.57
C PRO A 150 13.99 6.73 13.96
N ASN A 151 13.52 5.59 14.41
CA ASN A 151 14.33 4.44 14.81
C ASN A 151 13.49 3.17 14.97
N PHE A 152 14.16 2.02 15.13
CA PHE A 152 13.54 0.73 15.30
C PHE A 152 12.69 0.63 16.59
N GLY A 153 13.05 1.33 17.66
CA GLY A 153 12.24 1.39 18.88
C GLY A 153 10.89 2.10 18.67
N ALA A 154 10.85 3.12 17.80
CA ALA A 154 9.58 3.76 17.41
C ALA A 154 8.72 2.80 16.58
N LEU A 155 9.32 2.01 15.71
CA LEU A 155 8.63 0.95 14.96
C LEU A 155 8.00 -0.07 15.93
N CYS A 156 8.76 -0.60 16.90
CA CYS A 156 8.22 -1.57 17.85
C CYS A 156 6.99 -1.04 18.61
N ARG A 157 6.96 0.25 18.95
CA ARG A 157 5.80 0.87 19.61
C ARG A 157 4.60 1.08 18.69
N SER A 158 4.79 1.11 17.39
CA SER A 158 3.71 1.27 16.41
C SER A 158 3.07 -0.06 15.97
N LEU A 159 3.51 -1.18 16.53
CA LEU A 159 3.01 -2.51 16.16
C LEU A 159 1.72 -2.92 16.88
N GLU A 160 1.20 -2.10 17.77
CA GLU A 160 -0.07 -2.35 18.42
C GLU A 160 -1.23 -2.37 17.40
N GLY A 161 -2.13 -3.34 17.54
CA GLY A 161 -3.32 -3.47 16.68
C GLY A 161 -3.11 -4.31 15.40
N TYR A 162 -1.90 -4.85 15.16
CA TYR A 162 -1.71 -5.88 14.14
C TYR A 162 -1.99 -7.28 14.69
N ASP A 163 -2.68 -8.10 13.90
CA ASP A 163 -2.97 -9.50 14.25
C ASP A 163 -1.74 -10.39 14.05
N LEU A 164 -0.90 -10.06 13.08
CA LEU A 164 0.34 -10.78 12.78
C LEU A 164 1.46 -9.80 12.39
N VAL A 165 2.58 -9.89 13.10
CA VAL A 165 3.78 -9.10 12.79
C VAL A 165 4.91 -10.03 12.39
N LEU A 166 5.43 -9.85 11.18
CA LEU A 166 6.48 -10.67 10.57
C LEU A 166 7.77 -9.87 10.37
N PHE A 167 8.82 -10.32 11.01
CA PHE A 167 10.16 -9.74 10.89
C PHE A 167 11.01 -10.60 9.95
N CYS A 168 11.29 -10.07 8.76
CA CYS A 168 12.09 -10.75 7.75
C CYS A 168 13.58 -10.64 8.11
N TYR A 169 14.16 -11.76 8.54
CA TYR A 169 15.53 -11.78 9.04
C TYR A 169 16.36 -12.84 8.32
N GLU A 170 17.61 -12.52 7.98
CA GLU A 170 18.49 -13.39 7.21
C GLU A 170 18.90 -14.68 7.94
N LEU A 171 18.86 -14.69 9.26
CA LEU A 171 19.16 -15.88 10.05
C LEU A 171 18.01 -16.90 10.11
N GLY A 172 16.95 -16.66 9.34
CA GLY A 172 15.80 -17.56 9.24
C GLY A 172 14.72 -17.28 10.28
N GLY A 173 13.79 -18.22 10.42
CA GLY A 173 12.64 -18.11 11.32
C GLY A 173 11.62 -19.21 11.06
N ALA A 174 10.41 -19.05 11.58
CA ALA A 174 9.32 -19.98 11.38
C ALA A 174 8.83 -19.97 9.91
N PRO A 175 8.26 -21.07 9.41
CA PRO A 175 7.69 -21.12 8.07
C PRO A 175 6.52 -20.14 7.93
N LEU A 176 6.57 -19.27 6.92
CA LEU A 176 5.54 -18.25 6.66
C LEU A 176 4.13 -18.87 6.56
N ARG A 177 4.00 -20.00 5.86
CA ARG A 177 2.71 -20.71 5.70
C ARG A 177 2.09 -21.08 7.05
N GLN A 178 2.87 -21.52 8.01
CA GLN A 178 2.38 -21.89 9.34
C GLN A 178 1.95 -20.65 10.12
N LEU A 179 2.76 -19.59 10.11
CA LEU A 179 2.43 -18.34 10.80
C LEU A 179 1.12 -17.72 10.29
N LEU A 180 0.88 -17.76 8.97
CA LEU A 180 -0.37 -17.28 8.37
C LEU A 180 -1.56 -18.21 8.69
N ALA A 181 -1.37 -19.52 8.72
CA ALA A 181 -2.44 -20.46 9.07
C ALA A 181 -2.89 -20.33 10.52
N ASP A 182 -1.97 -19.97 11.42
CA ASP A 182 -2.24 -19.78 12.86
C ASP A 182 -2.82 -18.40 13.18
N ALA A 183 -2.67 -17.42 12.26
CA ALA A 183 -3.16 -16.06 12.44
C ALA A 183 -4.69 -15.97 12.30
N LYS A 184 -5.31 -15.23 13.19
CA LYS A 184 -6.76 -14.98 13.17
C LYS A 184 -7.03 -13.50 13.27
N PRO A 185 -7.92 -12.95 12.43
CA PRO A 185 -8.34 -11.57 12.56
C PRO A 185 -9.16 -11.37 13.84
N ALA A 186 -9.14 -10.18 14.38
CA ALA A 186 -10.14 -9.77 15.36
C ALA A 186 -11.53 -9.91 14.73
N ASP A 187 -12.53 -10.28 15.55
CA ASP A 187 -13.87 -10.69 15.09
C ASP A 187 -14.46 -9.80 13.99
N GLY A 188 -14.75 -10.42 12.84
CA GLY A 188 -15.41 -9.79 11.71
C GLY A 188 -14.57 -8.78 10.91
N GLN A 189 -13.28 -8.66 11.18
CA GLN A 189 -12.36 -7.76 10.50
C GLN A 189 -11.44 -8.49 9.51
N ARG A 190 -10.78 -7.72 8.64
CA ARG A 190 -9.69 -8.24 7.81
C ARG A 190 -8.46 -8.51 8.69
N LEU A 191 -7.73 -9.58 8.39
CA LEU A 191 -6.46 -9.87 9.06
C LEU A 191 -5.45 -8.75 8.79
N LYS A 192 -4.97 -8.09 9.86
CA LYS A 192 -3.99 -7.00 9.78
C LYS A 192 -2.59 -7.55 9.95
N ILE A 193 -1.79 -7.44 8.91
CA ILE A 193 -0.44 -7.99 8.85
C ILE A 193 0.59 -6.87 8.71
N ALA A 194 1.57 -6.83 9.61
CA ALA A 194 2.76 -6.01 9.48
C ALA A 194 3.93 -6.83 8.96
N LEU A 195 4.58 -6.38 7.90
CA LEU A 195 5.77 -6.99 7.30
C LEU A 195 6.95 -6.04 7.51
N ILE A 196 7.98 -6.47 8.24
CA ILE A 196 9.15 -5.65 8.56
C ILE A 196 10.35 -6.16 7.75
N THR A 197 10.92 -5.30 6.91
CA THR A 197 12.09 -5.59 6.08
C THR A 197 13.20 -4.55 6.27
N GLY A 198 14.46 -4.95 6.26
CA GLY A 198 15.59 -4.07 6.49
C GLY A 198 16.02 -3.26 5.27
N ALA A 199 16.84 -2.23 5.51
CA ALA A 199 17.61 -1.53 4.48
C ALA A 199 18.81 -2.38 4.01
N GLU A 200 19.73 -1.79 3.21
CA GLU A 200 20.90 -2.51 2.66
C GLU A 200 21.81 -3.13 3.74
N GLY A 201 21.89 -2.52 4.92
CA GLY A 201 22.70 -3.01 6.03
C GLY A 201 22.02 -4.07 6.89
N GLY A 202 20.76 -4.41 6.58
CA GLY A 202 19.96 -5.32 7.42
C GLY A 202 19.67 -4.73 8.80
N PHE A 203 19.64 -5.60 9.81
CA PHE A 203 19.33 -5.25 11.20
C PHE A 203 20.50 -5.52 12.13
N ALA A 204 20.66 -4.71 13.15
CA ALA A 204 21.58 -4.99 14.25
C ALA A 204 21.01 -6.11 15.16
N VAL A 205 21.88 -6.80 15.87
CA VAL A 205 21.47 -7.87 16.80
C VAL A 205 20.50 -7.33 17.85
N GLU A 206 20.75 -6.14 18.35
CA GLU A 206 19.91 -5.47 19.35
C GLU A 206 18.51 -5.14 18.81
N GLU A 207 18.39 -4.86 17.50
CA GLU A 207 17.09 -4.64 16.84
C GLU A 207 16.31 -5.96 16.72
N ALA A 208 16.99 -7.06 16.41
CA ALA A 208 16.37 -8.38 16.40
C ALA A 208 15.91 -8.81 17.80
N GLU A 209 16.69 -8.52 18.84
CA GLU A 209 16.30 -8.73 20.23
C GLU A 209 15.09 -7.88 20.63
N MET A 210 15.05 -6.61 20.21
CA MET A 210 13.90 -5.73 20.45
C MET A 210 12.63 -6.27 19.74
N ALA A 211 12.73 -6.76 18.51
CA ALA A 211 11.63 -7.39 17.81
C ALA A 211 11.12 -8.63 18.56
N ALA A 212 12.02 -9.51 19.01
CA ALA A 212 11.66 -10.69 19.79
C ALA A 212 10.94 -10.34 21.12
N ASN A 213 11.46 -9.33 21.83
CA ASN A 213 10.84 -8.83 23.07
C ASN A 213 9.46 -8.21 22.85
N ALA A 214 9.20 -7.65 21.66
CA ALA A 214 7.90 -7.14 21.24
C ALA A 214 6.94 -8.26 20.74
N GLY A 215 7.33 -9.54 20.83
CA GLY A 215 6.50 -10.67 20.42
C GLY A 215 6.40 -10.87 18.90
N VAL A 216 7.27 -10.20 18.13
CA VAL A 216 7.28 -10.27 16.68
C VAL A 216 7.78 -11.65 16.21
N LYS A 217 7.14 -12.20 15.16
CA LYS A 217 7.51 -13.51 14.59
C LYS A 217 8.57 -13.34 13.51
N THR A 218 9.72 -13.97 13.73
CA THR A 218 10.80 -13.98 12.72
C THR A 218 10.47 -14.97 11.61
N VAL A 219 10.65 -14.55 10.36
CA VAL A 219 10.43 -15.34 9.16
C VAL A 219 11.64 -15.25 8.24
N GLY A 220 12.04 -16.40 7.67
CA GLY A 220 13.09 -16.46 6.64
C GLY A 220 12.47 -16.47 5.24
N LEU A 221 13.13 -15.79 4.29
CA LEU A 221 12.72 -15.72 2.88
C LEU A 221 13.53 -16.67 1.96
N GLY A 222 13.95 -17.82 2.50
CA GLY A 222 14.75 -18.81 1.80
C GLY A 222 16.27 -18.62 2.00
N PRO A 223 17.10 -19.44 1.35
CA PRO A 223 18.55 -19.51 1.62
C PRO A 223 19.37 -18.41 0.95
N ARG A 224 18.78 -17.56 0.15
CA ARG A 224 19.47 -16.47 -0.56
C ARG A 224 19.19 -15.14 0.12
N ILE A 225 20.24 -14.30 0.24
CA ILE A 225 20.09 -12.93 0.69
C ILE A 225 19.37 -12.12 -0.41
N LEU A 226 18.21 -11.59 -0.09
CA LEU A 226 17.45 -10.70 -0.97
C LEU A 226 17.90 -9.25 -0.76
N ARG A 227 17.87 -8.47 -1.83
CA ARG A 227 18.11 -7.02 -1.74
C ARG A 227 16.96 -6.33 -1.00
N CYS A 228 17.22 -5.16 -0.42
CA CYS A 228 16.26 -4.40 0.36
C CYS A 228 15.02 -3.97 -0.45
N GLU A 229 15.12 -3.83 -1.76
CA GLU A 229 14.00 -3.60 -2.68
C GLU A 229 13.27 -4.90 -3.08
N THR A 230 13.93 -6.06 -2.96
CA THR A 230 13.36 -7.36 -3.34
C THR A 230 12.63 -8.04 -2.17
N ALA A 231 13.21 -7.97 -0.96
CA ALA A 231 12.67 -8.66 0.21
C ALA A 231 11.21 -8.27 0.54
N PRO A 232 10.83 -6.97 0.58
CA PRO A 232 9.45 -6.57 0.86
C PRO A 232 8.45 -7.08 -0.19
N LEU A 233 8.83 -7.07 -1.47
CA LEU A 233 7.96 -7.55 -2.54
C LEU A 233 7.82 -9.08 -2.52
N ALA A 234 8.91 -9.79 -2.20
CA ALA A 234 8.90 -11.25 -2.09
C ALA A 234 8.01 -11.73 -0.94
N VAL A 235 8.14 -11.14 0.27
CA VAL A 235 7.28 -11.52 1.40
C VAL A 235 5.83 -11.11 1.16
N LEU A 236 5.59 -9.94 0.59
CA LEU A 236 4.24 -9.47 0.24
C LEU A 236 3.57 -10.42 -0.76
N SER A 237 4.24 -10.77 -1.87
CA SER A 237 3.71 -11.73 -2.84
C SER A 237 3.40 -13.08 -2.20
N ALA A 238 4.29 -13.57 -1.34
CA ALA A 238 4.07 -14.83 -0.63
C ALA A 238 2.86 -14.77 0.31
N VAL A 239 2.68 -13.66 1.04
CA VAL A 239 1.50 -13.43 1.88
C VAL A 239 0.23 -13.40 1.03
N MET A 240 0.20 -12.61 -0.04
CA MET A 240 -0.96 -12.49 -0.93
C MET A 240 -1.34 -13.82 -1.58
N THR A 241 -0.35 -14.61 -2.03
CA THR A 241 -0.61 -15.96 -2.57
C THR A 241 -1.15 -16.90 -1.49
N LEU A 242 -0.54 -16.93 -0.30
CA LEU A 242 -0.95 -17.84 0.77
C LEU A 242 -2.30 -17.48 1.41
N THR A 243 -2.77 -16.26 1.20
CA THR A 243 -4.10 -15.76 1.64
C THR A 243 -5.13 -15.75 0.51
N GLY A 244 -4.81 -16.31 -0.68
CA GLY A 244 -5.75 -16.42 -1.82
C GLY A 244 -6.01 -15.09 -2.54
N ASN A 245 -5.10 -14.12 -2.47
CA ASN A 245 -5.25 -12.81 -3.11
C ASN A 245 -4.46 -12.65 -4.41
N LEU A 246 -3.71 -13.68 -4.84
CA LEU A 246 -2.98 -13.76 -6.11
C LEU A 246 -3.23 -15.09 -6.83
N GLU A 247 -4.48 -15.54 -6.86
CA GLU A 247 -4.93 -16.72 -7.59
C GLU A 247 -5.72 -16.36 -8.85
#